data_4b2abecd713b8e3144f428f9a60ca7d9
#
_entry.id   4b2abecd713b8e3144f428f9a60ca7d9
#
_cell.length_a   1.000
_cell.length_b   1.000
_cell.length_c   1.000
_cell.angle_alpha   90.00
_cell.angle_beta   90.00
_cell.angle_gamma   90.00
#
_symmetry.space_group_name_H-M   'P 1'
#
loop_
_entity.id
_entity.type
_entity.pdbx_description
1 polymer ?
#
loop_
_entity_poly.entity_id
_entity_poly.type
_entity_poly.pdbx_seq_one_letter_code
_entity_poly.pdbx_strand_id
1 'polypeptide(L)'
;PTSGLNAVGDTKTYTRVFIIGFFVNLILDPLFIYGYGPIPPMGVKGIAYATIAAEFIATVYVFYRIKKMTEFFDNITIWDFFPKLQYQLDILKQAFPASLNMFCVSAGFFVITFFASFFPSPDTSNISIASYGIAIRIEQIILLPAIGLNFACLSLTGQNFGAHKYHRIREGYLICLKYGLILMLCGS
;
A
#
# COMPACT_ATOMS: atom_id res chain seq x y z
N PRO A 1 7.67 -2.26 7.66
CA PRO A 1 7.32 -3.07 8.84
C PRO A 1 6.08 -3.95 8.60
N THR A 2 5.05 -3.47 7.91
CA THR A 2 3.81 -4.22 7.60
C THR A 2 4.04 -5.45 6.72
N SER A 3 5.00 -5.41 5.81
CA SER A 3 5.36 -6.55 4.95
C SER A 3 5.87 -7.74 5.76
N GLY A 4 6.60 -7.51 6.84
CA GLY A 4 7.07 -8.57 7.75
C GLY A 4 5.91 -9.26 8.49
N LEU A 5 4.89 -8.52 8.92
CA LEU A 5 3.69 -9.09 9.54
C LEU A 5 2.89 -9.94 8.55
N ASN A 6 2.78 -9.50 7.30
CA ASN A 6 2.13 -10.28 6.24
C ASN A 6 2.87 -11.60 5.96
N ALA A 7 4.21 -11.59 5.99
CA ALA A 7 5.02 -12.79 5.81
C ALA A 7 4.79 -13.82 6.91
N VAL A 8 4.59 -13.37 8.16
CA VAL A 8 4.27 -14.24 9.31
C VAL A 8 2.79 -14.64 9.34
N GLY A 9 1.95 -14.08 8.45
CA GLY A 9 0.52 -14.39 8.35
C GLY A 9 -0.38 -13.56 9.24
N ASP A 10 0.13 -12.53 9.93
CA ASP A 10 -0.70 -11.62 10.73
C ASP A 10 -1.31 -10.50 9.86
N THR A 11 -2.25 -10.88 9.02
CA THR A 11 -3.03 -9.95 8.21
C THR A 11 -4.01 -9.12 9.03
N LYS A 12 -4.41 -9.62 10.23
CA LYS A 12 -5.33 -8.89 11.12
C LYS A 12 -4.69 -7.62 11.70
N THR A 13 -3.43 -7.68 12.08
CA THR A 13 -2.71 -6.50 12.56
C THR A 13 -2.54 -5.49 11.44
N TYR A 14 -2.24 -5.93 10.21
CA TYR A 14 -2.19 -5.08 9.03
C TYR A 14 -3.51 -4.30 8.83
N THR A 15 -4.64 -5.01 8.81
CA THR A 15 -5.97 -4.39 8.68
C THR A 15 -6.26 -3.38 9.80
N ARG A 16 -5.93 -3.72 11.05
CA ARG A 16 -6.12 -2.81 12.19
C ARG A 16 -5.29 -1.53 12.06
N VAL A 17 -4.05 -1.63 11.60
CA VAL A 17 -3.19 -0.47 11.34
C VAL A 17 -3.83 0.48 10.33
N PHE A 18 -4.37 -0.04 9.25
CA PHE A 18 -5.07 0.78 8.24
C PHE A 18 -6.33 1.43 8.79
N ILE A 19 -7.14 0.69 9.55
CA ILE A 19 -8.35 1.23 10.18
C ILE A 19 -7.98 2.34 11.17
N ILE A 20 -6.98 2.13 12.02
CA ILE A 20 -6.50 3.15 12.96
C ILE A 20 -5.98 4.37 12.20
N GLY A 21 -5.14 4.17 11.18
CA GLY A 21 -4.61 5.25 10.35
C GLY A 21 -5.71 6.06 9.68
N PHE A 22 -6.74 5.40 9.15
CA PHE A 22 -7.90 6.06 8.55
C PHE A 22 -8.63 6.96 9.56
N PHE A 23 -8.98 6.44 10.75
CA PHE A 23 -9.66 7.24 11.76
C PHE A 23 -8.79 8.37 12.30
N VAL A 24 -7.50 8.15 12.46
CA VAL A 24 -6.55 9.19 12.88
C VAL A 24 -6.49 10.30 11.84
N ASN A 25 -6.37 9.99 10.54
CA ASN A 25 -6.42 10.98 9.47
C ASN A 25 -7.77 11.72 9.44
N LEU A 26 -8.88 10.98 9.55
CA LEU A 26 -10.23 11.57 9.55
C LEU A 26 -10.42 12.65 10.64
N ILE A 27 -9.74 12.49 11.78
CA ILE A 27 -9.80 13.45 12.90
C ILE A 27 -8.74 14.54 12.73
N LEU A 28 -7.51 14.17 12.36
CA LEU A 28 -6.39 15.11 12.30
C LEU A 28 -6.46 16.03 11.07
N ASP A 29 -7.00 15.56 9.94
CA ASP A 29 -7.12 16.38 8.74
C ASP A 29 -7.93 17.67 9.00
N PRO A 30 -9.20 17.61 9.47
CA PRO A 30 -9.94 18.82 9.74
C PRO A 30 -9.33 19.65 10.89
N LEU A 31 -8.71 18.98 11.88
CA LEU A 31 -8.07 19.66 13.00
C LEU A 31 -6.91 20.55 12.56
N PHE A 32 -6.07 20.08 11.64
CA PHE A 32 -4.93 20.85 11.14
C PHE A 32 -5.30 21.79 9.98
N ILE A 33 -6.33 21.47 9.19
CA ILE A 33 -6.78 22.33 8.09
C ILE A 33 -7.39 23.61 8.65
N TYR A 34 -8.37 23.45 9.55
CA TYR A 34 -9.16 24.57 10.07
C TYR A 34 -8.55 25.20 11.33
N GLY A 35 -7.70 24.49 12.03
CA GLY A 35 -7.17 24.87 13.32
C GLY A 35 -8.24 24.72 14.42
N TYR A 36 -7.83 24.28 15.60
CA TYR A 36 -8.72 24.23 16.77
C TYR A 36 -7.93 24.44 18.06
N GLY A 37 -8.38 25.39 18.88
CA GLY A 37 -7.73 25.72 20.14
C GLY A 37 -6.31 26.28 19.93
N PRO A 38 -5.26 25.62 20.46
CA PRO A 38 -3.89 26.11 20.35
C PRO A 38 -3.24 25.83 18.97
N ILE A 39 -3.94 25.11 18.08
CA ILE A 39 -3.42 24.74 16.75
C ILE A 39 -3.87 25.80 15.74
N PRO A 40 -2.93 26.54 15.11
CA PRO A 40 -3.28 27.51 14.08
C PRO A 40 -3.76 26.80 12.81
N PRO A 41 -4.65 27.43 12.02
CA PRO A 41 -5.11 26.88 10.75
C PRO A 41 -3.95 26.80 9.76
N MET A 42 -3.63 25.59 9.30
CA MET A 42 -2.49 25.32 8.41
C MET A 42 -2.91 25.11 6.95
N GLY A 43 -4.23 25.04 6.67
CA GLY A 43 -4.74 24.80 5.33
C GLY A 43 -4.20 23.50 4.71
N VAL A 44 -3.78 23.56 3.45
CA VAL A 44 -3.26 22.37 2.72
C VAL A 44 -2.02 21.74 3.39
N LYS A 45 -1.18 22.54 4.04
CA LYS A 45 -0.02 22.02 4.79
C LYS A 45 -0.46 21.16 5.98
N GLY A 46 -1.61 21.44 6.54
CA GLY A 46 -2.20 20.67 7.64
C GLY A 46 -2.43 19.19 7.28
N ILE A 47 -2.86 18.91 6.04
CA ILE A 47 -3.06 17.53 5.55
C ILE A 47 -1.74 16.73 5.58
N ALA A 48 -0.65 17.36 5.16
CA ALA A 48 0.67 16.71 5.19
C ALA A 48 1.11 16.37 6.62
N TYR A 49 0.92 17.29 7.56
CA TYR A 49 1.24 17.02 8.97
C TYR A 49 0.34 15.95 9.59
N ALA A 50 -0.95 15.95 9.28
CA ALA A 50 -1.88 14.92 9.74
C ALA A 50 -1.48 13.52 9.23
N THR A 51 -1.15 13.41 7.95
CA THR A 51 -0.68 12.16 7.34
C THR A 51 0.60 11.64 8.00
N ILE A 52 1.60 12.52 8.19
CA ILE A 52 2.86 12.15 8.88
C ILE A 52 2.59 11.69 10.30
N ALA A 53 1.74 12.38 11.06
CA ALA A 53 1.37 12.00 12.41
C ALA A 53 0.65 10.65 12.44
N ALA A 54 -0.28 10.41 11.53
CA ALA A 54 -1.00 9.13 11.43
C ALA A 54 -0.05 7.97 11.09
N GLU A 55 0.86 8.15 10.13
CA GLU A 55 1.86 7.15 9.77
C GLU A 55 2.85 6.88 10.91
N PHE A 56 3.21 7.90 11.66
CA PHE A 56 4.07 7.74 12.84
C PHE A 56 3.38 6.88 13.90
N ILE A 57 2.12 7.18 14.23
CA ILE A 57 1.32 6.39 15.19
C ILE A 57 1.18 4.94 14.70
N ALA A 58 0.87 4.75 13.41
CA ALA A 58 0.77 3.43 12.78
C ALA A 58 2.09 2.66 12.90
N THR A 59 3.21 3.31 12.64
CA THR A 59 4.56 2.72 12.73
C THR A 59 4.89 2.28 14.16
N VAL A 60 4.65 3.14 15.15
CA VAL A 60 4.87 2.82 16.58
C VAL A 60 4.01 1.62 16.99
N TYR A 61 2.75 1.58 16.57
CA TYR A 61 1.86 0.45 16.86
C TYR A 61 2.37 -0.86 16.23
N VAL A 62 2.84 -0.82 14.98
CA VAL A 62 3.42 -2.00 14.30
C VAL A 62 4.66 -2.50 15.02
N PHE A 63 5.58 -1.61 15.41
CA PHE A 63 6.77 -1.99 16.17
C PHE A 63 6.41 -2.63 17.50
N TYR A 64 5.44 -2.07 18.23
CA TYR A 64 4.94 -2.64 19.47
C TYR A 64 4.39 -4.07 19.25
N ARG A 65 3.63 -4.27 18.17
CA ARG A 65 3.06 -5.59 17.85
C ARG A 65 4.12 -6.60 17.45
N ILE A 66 5.10 -6.22 16.64
CA ILE A 66 6.21 -7.10 16.25
C ILE A 66 6.99 -7.54 17.50
N LYS A 67 7.30 -6.61 18.40
CA LYS A 67 7.99 -6.93 19.66
C LYS A 67 7.21 -7.92 20.54
N LYS A 68 5.88 -7.83 20.53
CA LYS A 68 5.03 -8.71 21.36
C LYS A 68 4.78 -10.09 20.73
N MET A 69 4.81 -10.20 19.40
CA MET A 69 4.42 -11.43 18.68
C MET A 69 5.58 -12.32 18.28
N THR A 70 6.77 -11.77 18.23
CA THR A 70 7.95 -12.49 17.76
C THR A 70 9.08 -12.32 18.75
N GLU A 71 9.77 -13.40 19.09
CA GLU A 71 11.09 -13.38 19.75
C GLU A 71 12.16 -12.74 18.84
N PHE A 72 11.69 -11.98 17.84
CA PHE A 72 12.53 -11.39 16.79
C PHE A 72 13.56 -10.41 17.36
N PHE A 73 13.29 -9.83 18.53
CA PHE A 73 14.18 -8.88 19.18
C PHE A 73 15.03 -9.50 20.29
N ASP A 74 14.77 -10.74 20.69
CA ASP A 74 15.42 -11.32 21.88
C ASP A 74 16.92 -11.67 21.66
N ASN A 75 17.36 -11.77 20.40
CA ASN A 75 18.74 -12.09 20.06
C ASN A 75 19.38 -11.09 19.06
N ILE A 76 18.84 -9.88 18.92
CA ILE A 76 19.40 -8.89 18.01
C ILE A 76 20.59 -8.20 18.68
N THR A 77 21.76 -8.38 18.08
CA THR A 77 22.99 -7.65 18.42
C THR A 77 23.07 -6.39 17.59
N ILE A 78 23.74 -5.34 18.12
CA ILE A 78 23.98 -4.08 17.38
C ILE A 78 24.64 -4.34 16.00
N TRP A 79 25.41 -5.40 15.87
CA TRP A 79 26.04 -5.84 14.63
C TRP A 79 25.06 -6.34 13.57
N ASP A 80 23.86 -6.77 13.94
CA ASP A 80 22.83 -7.19 13.00
C ASP A 80 22.12 -6.01 12.31
N PHE A 81 22.28 -4.79 12.84
CA PHE A 81 21.88 -3.56 12.17
C PHE A 81 22.84 -3.14 11.06
N PHE A 82 24.06 -3.68 11.01
CA PHE A 82 24.94 -3.39 9.89
C PHE A 82 24.52 -4.19 8.66
N PRO A 83 24.24 -3.49 7.56
CA PRO A 83 23.75 -4.12 6.35
C PRO A 83 24.81 -5.04 5.75
N LYS A 84 24.50 -6.34 5.68
CA LYS A 84 25.33 -7.31 4.96
C LYS A 84 25.08 -7.15 3.47
N LEU A 85 26.11 -6.80 2.69
CA LEU A 85 26.03 -6.49 1.27
C LEU A 85 25.31 -7.59 0.45
N GLN A 86 25.50 -8.84 0.83
CA GLN A 86 24.89 -10.00 0.17
C GLN A 86 23.36 -9.95 0.21
N TYR A 87 22.78 -9.71 1.39
CA TYR A 87 21.33 -9.59 1.54
C TYR A 87 20.77 -8.36 0.82
N GLN A 88 21.53 -7.26 0.80
CA GLN A 88 21.12 -6.05 0.07
C GLN A 88 21.08 -6.30 -1.44
N LEU A 89 22.05 -7.01 -2.00
CA LEU A 89 22.06 -7.35 -3.41
C LEU A 89 20.91 -8.28 -3.79
N ASP A 90 20.55 -9.23 -2.94
CA ASP A 90 19.42 -10.12 -3.18
C ASP A 90 18.07 -9.37 -3.11
N ILE A 91 17.94 -8.42 -2.17
CA ILE A 91 16.79 -7.52 -2.10
C ILE A 91 16.71 -6.65 -3.35
N LEU A 92 17.83 -6.06 -3.79
CA LEU A 92 17.89 -5.21 -4.99
C LEU A 92 17.51 -5.98 -6.25
N LYS A 93 17.97 -7.22 -6.41
CA LYS A 93 17.58 -8.07 -7.55
C LYS A 93 16.07 -8.30 -7.64
N GLN A 94 15.38 -8.42 -6.50
CA GLN A 94 13.92 -8.58 -6.45
C GLN A 94 13.19 -7.23 -6.55
N ALA A 95 13.75 -6.19 -5.96
CA ALA A 95 13.16 -4.85 -5.96
C ALA A 95 13.21 -4.20 -7.35
N PHE A 96 14.24 -4.44 -8.13
CA PHE A 96 14.41 -3.82 -9.45
C PHE A 96 13.26 -4.14 -10.43
N PRO A 97 12.88 -5.42 -10.66
CA PRO A 97 11.73 -5.73 -11.53
C PRO A 97 10.40 -5.17 -10.97
N ALA A 98 10.22 -5.19 -9.67
CA ALA A 98 9.01 -4.64 -9.04
C ALA A 98 8.92 -3.12 -9.20
N SER A 99 10.05 -2.41 -9.05
CA SER A 99 10.15 -0.97 -9.27
C SER A 99 9.90 -0.61 -10.74
N LEU A 100 10.42 -1.41 -11.67
CA LEU A 100 10.21 -1.20 -13.11
C LEU A 100 8.72 -1.35 -13.48
N ASN A 101 8.02 -2.32 -12.89
CA ASN A 101 6.57 -2.48 -13.07
C ASN A 101 5.82 -1.20 -12.62
N MET A 102 6.09 -0.71 -11.40
CA MET A 102 5.48 0.51 -10.90
C MET A 102 5.83 1.74 -11.73
N PHE A 103 7.07 1.81 -12.23
CA PHE A 103 7.49 2.87 -13.15
C PHE A 103 6.69 2.84 -14.45
N CYS A 104 6.49 1.67 -15.07
CA CYS A 104 5.70 1.53 -16.29
C CYS A 104 4.24 1.97 -16.08
N VAL A 105 3.62 1.58 -14.97
CA VAL A 105 2.26 2.02 -14.63
C VAL A 105 2.19 3.54 -14.48
N SER A 106 3.13 4.14 -13.72
CA SER A 106 3.19 5.58 -13.51
C SER A 106 3.47 6.34 -14.82
N ALA A 107 4.35 5.81 -15.68
CA ALA A 107 4.63 6.36 -16.99
C ALA A 107 3.39 6.34 -17.88
N GLY A 108 2.58 5.28 -17.83
CA GLY A 108 1.30 5.21 -18.53
C GLY A 108 0.34 6.34 -18.13
N PHE A 109 0.16 6.56 -16.82
CA PHE A 109 -0.64 7.68 -16.32
C PHE A 109 -0.10 9.04 -16.76
N PHE A 110 1.22 9.21 -16.71
CA PHE A 110 1.87 10.45 -17.15
C PHE A 110 1.62 10.70 -18.63
N VAL A 111 1.80 9.71 -19.49
CA VAL A 111 1.60 9.81 -20.93
C VAL A 111 0.16 10.20 -21.27
N ILE A 112 -0.82 9.54 -20.65
CA ILE A 112 -2.24 9.86 -20.87
C ILE A 112 -2.54 11.30 -20.44
N THR A 113 -2.08 11.70 -19.26
CA THR A 113 -2.29 13.07 -18.75
C THR A 113 -1.59 14.10 -19.63
N PHE A 114 -0.39 13.79 -20.12
CA PHE A 114 0.37 14.65 -21.03
C PHE A 114 -0.40 14.86 -22.34
N PHE A 115 -0.89 13.80 -22.98
CA PHE A 115 -1.70 13.95 -24.20
C PHE A 115 -3.02 14.67 -23.94
N ALA A 116 -3.66 14.45 -22.79
CA ALA A 116 -4.86 15.19 -22.44
C ALA A 116 -4.64 16.71 -22.30
N SER A 117 -3.40 17.13 -22.02
CA SER A 117 -3.05 18.56 -21.94
C SER A 117 -2.91 19.26 -23.29
N PHE A 118 -2.83 18.53 -24.40
CA PHE A 118 -2.70 19.09 -25.75
C PHE A 118 -4.02 19.46 -26.42
N PHE A 119 -5.15 19.37 -25.73
CA PHE A 119 -6.42 19.84 -26.29
C PHE A 119 -6.40 21.35 -26.55
N PRO A 120 -7.08 21.81 -27.64
CA PRO A 120 -6.86 23.15 -28.22
C PRO A 120 -7.25 24.33 -27.34
N SER A 121 -8.07 24.12 -26.29
CA SER A 121 -8.44 25.18 -25.36
C SER A 121 -8.07 24.80 -23.93
N PRO A 122 -7.62 25.77 -23.11
CA PRO A 122 -7.31 25.51 -21.69
C PRO A 122 -8.49 24.89 -20.90
N ASP A 123 -9.71 25.33 -21.20
CA ASP A 123 -10.92 24.82 -20.55
C ASP A 123 -11.17 23.36 -20.92
N THR A 124 -11.04 22.99 -22.21
CA THR A 124 -11.20 21.61 -22.67
C THR A 124 -10.11 20.70 -22.12
N SER A 125 -8.87 21.17 -22.03
CA SER A 125 -7.76 20.44 -21.42
C SER A 125 -8.01 20.17 -19.94
N ASN A 126 -8.43 21.19 -19.17
CA ASN A 126 -8.73 21.03 -17.75
C ASN A 126 -9.91 20.08 -17.51
N ILE A 127 -10.96 20.14 -18.33
CA ILE A 127 -12.10 19.22 -18.26
C ILE A 127 -11.65 17.79 -18.58
N SER A 128 -10.81 17.59 -19.58
CA SER A 128 -10.30 16.28 -19.99
C SER A 128 -9.45 15.65 -18.88
N ILE A 129 -8.56 16.40 -18.26
CA ILE A 129 -7.73 15.93 -17.13
C ILE A 129 -8.61 15.61 -15.93
N ALA A 130 -9.58 16.47 -15.60
CA ALA A 130 -10.51 16.25 -14.50
C ALA A 130 -11.38 15.00 -14.72
N SER A 131 -11.91 14.82 -15.93
CA SER A 131 -12.71 13.66 -16.32
C SER A 131 -11.91 12.35 -16.20
N TYR A 132 -10.66 12.37 -16.68
CA TYR A 132 -9.75 11.24 -16.53
C TYR A 132 -9.45 10.92 -15.05
N GLY A 133 -9.25 11.96 -14.24
CA GLY A 133 -9.05 11.80 -12.80
C GLY A 133 -10.26 11.16 -12.10
N ILE A 134 -11.48 11.49 -12.50
CA ILE A 134 -12.71 10.85 -11.99
C ILE A 134 -12.80 9.40 -12.46
N ALA A 135 -12.53 9.12 -13.73
CA ALA A 135 -12.55 7.76 -14.28
C ALA A 135 -11.58 6.83 -13.52
N ILE A 136 -10.35 7.27 -13.27
CA ILE A 136 -9.37 6.51 -12.46
C ILE A 136 -9.90 6.23 -11.05
N ARG A 137 -10.57 7.17 -10.41
CA ARG A 137 -11.12 6.96 -9.06
C ARG A 137 -12.21 5.90 -9.05
N ILE A 138 -13.04 5.85 -10.08
CA ILE A 138 -14.05 4.81 -10.24
C ILE A 138 -13.39 3.45 -10.46
N GLU A 139 -12.39 3.39 -11.35
CA GLU A 139 -11.59 2.18 -11.59
C GLU A 139 -10.91 1.67 -10.32
N GLN A 140 -10.36 2.55 -9.50
CA GLN A 140 -9.72 2.18 -8.24
C GLN A 140 -10.67 1.47 -7.25
N ILE A 141 -11.96 1.79 -7.25
CA ILE A 141 -12.94 1.11 -6.39
C ILE A 141 -13.00 -0.38 -6.70
N ILE A 142 -12.84 -0.73 -7.98
CA ILE A 142 -12.85 -2.13 -8.46
C ILE A 142 -11.47 -2.77 -8.28
N LEU A 143 -10.40 -2.02 -8.52
CA LEU A 143 -9.03 -2.51 -8.41
C LEU A 143 -8.59 -2.79 -6.96
N LEU A 144 -9.04 -2.00 -5.98
CA LEU A 144 -8.60 -2.16 -4.57
C LEU A 144 -8.92 -3.55 -3.99
N PRO A 145 -10.12 -4.13 -4.16
CA PRO A 145 -10.39 -5.51 -3.74
C PRO A 145 -9.50 -6.54 -4.44
N ALA A 146 -9.19 -6.35 -5.73
CA ALA A 146 -8.32 -7.25 -6.48
C ALA A 146 -6.86 -7.19 -5.98
N ILE A 147 -6.37 -5.99 -5.64
CA ILE A 147 -5.06 -5.80 -5.00
C ILE A 147 -5.04 -6.50 -3.63
N GLY A 148 -6.11 -6.39 -2.84
CA GLY A 148 -6.27 -7.11 -1.57
C GLY A 148 -6.18 -8.63 -1.74
N LEU A 149 -6.84 -9.16 -2.77
CA LEU A 149 -6.79 -10.58 -3.12
C LEU A 149 -5.38 -11.02 -3.52
N ASN A 150 -4.65 -10.18 -4.26
CA ASN A 150 -3.25 -10.43 -4.62
C ASN A 150 -2.34 -10.54 -3.38
N PHE A 151 -2.46 -9.63 -2.42
CA PHE A 151 -1.70 -9.70 -1.17
C PHE A 151 -2.05 -10.95 -0.35
N ALA A 152 -3.31 -11.35 -0.30
CA ALA A 152 -3.75 -12.57 0.36
C ALA A 152 -3.13 -13.82 -0.31
N CYS A 153 -3.18 -13.88 -1.63
CA CYS A 153 -2.57 -14.96 -2.42
C CYS A 153 -1.07 -15.06 -2.20
N LEU A 154 -0.35 -13.92 -2.20
CA LEU A 154 1.09 -13.86 -1.96
C LEU A 154 1.46 -14.40 -0.57
N SER A 155 0.74 -13.97 0.46
CA SER A 155 0.95 -14.42 1.84
C SER A 155 0.71 -15.93 1.99
N LEU A 156 -0.40 -16.44 1.43
CA LEU A 156 -0.78 -17.84 1.47
C LEU A 156 0.23 -18.72 0.72
N THR A 157 0.69 -18.25 -0.44
CA THR A 157 1.71 -18.92 -1.24
C THR A 157 3.04 -19.01 -0.48
N GLY A 158 3.50 -17.90 0.11
CA GLY A 158 4.75 -17.86 0.86
C GLY A 158 4.76 -18.83 2.06
N GLN A 159 3.68 -18.86 2.83
CA GLN A 159 3.55 -19.75 3.99
C GLN A 159 3.51 -21.23 3.59
N ASN A 160 2.75 -21.59 2.55
CA ASN A 160 2.67 -22.96 2.08
C ASN A 160 3.95 -23.42 1.36
N PHE A 161 4.68 -22.50 0.72
CA PHE A 161 5.98 -22.77 0.15
C PHE A 161 7.00 -23.10 1.22
N GLY A 162 7.09 -22.30 2.29
CA GLY A 162 7.97 -22.59 3.43
C GLY A 162 7.62 -23.90 4.16
N ALA A 163 6.34 -24.31 4.12
CA ALA A 163 5.88 -25.58 4.67
C ALA A 163 5.96 -26.76 3.70
N HIS A 164 6.53 -26.58 2.50
CA HIS A 164 6.62 -27.58 1.42
C HIS A 164 5.26 -28.17 0.97
N LYS A 165 4.15 -27.43 1.16
CA LYS A 165 2.79 -27.86 0.80
C LYS A 165 2.37 -27.33 -0.57
N TYR A 166 3.03 -27.79 -1.62
CA TYR A 166 2.82 -27.31 -3.01
C TYR A 166 1.39 -27.51 -3.53
N HIS A 167 0.70 -28.55 -3.09
CA HIS A 167 -0.71 -28.78 -3.46
C HIS A 167 -1.60 -27.61 -2.99
N ARG A 168 -1.41 -27.12 -1.77
CA ARG A 168 -2.16 -25.98 -1.24
C ARG A 168 -1.85 -24.65 -1.94
N ILE A 169 -0.63 -24.50 -2.48
CA ILE A 169 -0.28 -23.34 -3.29
C ILE A 169 -1.13 -23.32 -4.55
N ARG A 170 -1.22 -24.47 -5.25
CA ARG A 170 -2.02 -24.58 -6.47
C ARG A 170 -3.51 -24.34 -6.20
N GLU A 171 -4.06 -24.91 -5.15
CA GLU A 171 -5.47 -24.68 -4.77
C GLU A 171 -5.72 -23.20 -4.45
N GLY A 172 -4.88 -22.58 -3.59
CA GLY A 172 -4.99 -21.19 -3.23
C GLY A 172 -4.90 -20.27 -4.45
N TYR A 173 -3.99 -20.53 -5.36
CA TYR A 173 -3.85 -19.78 -6.61
C TYR A 173 -5.13 -19.86 -7.47
N LEU A 174 -5.68 -21.06 -7.68
CA LEU A 174 -6.89 -21.26 -8.47
C LEU A 174 -8.11 -20.57 -7.83
N ILE A 175 -8.22 -20.60 -6.51
CA ILE A 175 -9.28 -19.91 -5.78
C ILE A 175 -9.14 -18.39 -5.96
N CYS A 176 -7.94 -17.84 -5.79
CA CYS A 176 -7.67 -16.42 -6.01
C CYS A 176 -7.96 -16.00 -7.46
N LEU A 177 -7.56 -16.82 -8.44
CA LEU A 177 -7.85 -16.58 -9.85
C LEU A 177 -9.36 -16.50 -10.12
N LYS A 178 -10.12 -17.49 -9.60
CA LYS A 178 -11.57 -17.53 -9.74
C LYS A 178 -12.26 -16.30 -9.16
N TYR A 179 -11.94 -15.94 -7.92
CA TYR A 179 -12.53 -14.75 -7.29
C TYR A 179 -12.05 -13.45 -7.94
N GLY A 180 -10.80 -13.38 -8.37
CA GLY A 180 -10.28 -12.25 -9.12
C GLY A 180 -11.03 -12.03 -10.45
N LEU A 181 -11.27 -13.11 -11.21
CA LEU A 181 -12.06 -13.05 -12.44
C LEU A 181 -13.49 -12.58 -12.19
N ILE A 182 -14.17 -13.12 -11.16
CA ILE A 182 -15.52 -12.68 -10.81
C ILE A 182 -15.54 -11.19 -10.47
N LEU A 183 -14.60 -10.73 -9.64
CA LEU A 183 -14.48 -9.31 -9.28
C LEU A 183 -14.28 -8.41 -10.50
N MET A 184 -13.40 -8.81 -11.42
CA MET A 184 -13.13 -8.02 -12.63
C MET A 184 -14.33 -8.02 -13.60
N LEU A 185 -15.01 -9.16 -13.77
CA LEU A 185 -16.21 -9.23 -14.61
C LEU A 185 -17.40 -8.45 -14.05
N CYS A 186 -17.53 -8.38 -12.73
CA CYS A 186 -18.59 -7.57 -12.10
C CYS A 186 -18.27 -6.07 -12.12
N GLY A 187 -17.03 -5.71 -12.28
CA GLY A 187 -16.56 -4.31 -12.28
C GLY A 187 -16.37 -3.72 -13.69
N SER A 188 -16.38 -4.53 -14.72
CA SER A 188 -16.29 -4.12 -16.12
C SER A 188 -17.66 -3.84 -16.73
#